data_feb028b23ab96dbddc9a67eceef37c46
#
_entry.id   feb028b23ab96dbddc9a67eceef37c46
#
_cell.length_a   1.000
_cell.length_b   1.000
_cell.length_c   1.000
_cell.angle_alpha   90.00
_cell.angle_beta   90.00
_cell.angle_gamma   90.00
#
_symmetry.space_group_name_H-M   'P 1'
#
loop_
_entity.id
_entity.type
_entity.pdbx_description
1 polymer ?
#
loop_
_entity_poly.entity_id
_entity_poly.type
_entity_poly.pdbx_seq_one_letter_code
_entity_poly.pdbx_strand_id
1 'polypeptide(L)'
;MNKYSQHIKLIDINLLVEAEYNPRQITKEQHAQITDSIEKFGFVDPIIVNINKSRKNVIIGGHQRVKVAKELKYKKLPCIELDLDLTKERELNVRLNKNVGQWDYDILANTYDLDELLNWGFKEYELKIDFPEKLDKMAEWEGMPEFDNEDLTPYKQIRVSFRNDEDIKAFSKLIKQKITEKTKSVWHPKMEINPVKHKKYSDSES
;
A
#
# COMPACT_ATOMS: atom_id res chain seq x y z
N MET A 1 0.99 10.97 39.75
CA MET A 1 0.09 9.96 39.17
C MET A 1 0.29 9.92 37.67
N ASN A 2 0.70 8.79 37.12
CA ASN A 2 0.95 8.68 35.69
C ASN A 2 -0.41 8.75 34.96
N LYS A 3 -0.70 9.83 34.25
CA LYS A 3 -1.96 10.13 33.57
C LYS A 3 -2.36 9.06 32.52
N TYR A 4 -1.47 8.11 32.24
CA TYR A 4 -1.56 7.14 31.15
C TYR A 4 -1.46 5.69 31.62
N SER A 5 -1.63 5.38 32.90
CA SER A 5 -1.75 4.00 33.35
C SER A 5 -3.14 3.45 32.93
N GLN A 6 -3.21 2.95 31.71
CA GLN A 6 -4.42 2.31 31.22
C GLN A 6 -4.34 0.81 31.51
N HIS A 7 -5.33 0.30 32.21
CA HIS A 7 -5.45 -1.12 32.47
C HIS A 7 -6.30 -1.78 31.40
N ILE A 8 -5.82 -2.93 30.91
CA ILE A 8 -6.57 -3.77 30.00
C ILE A 8 -7.62 -4.53 30.81
N LYS A 9 -8.88 -4.45 30.42
CA LYS A 9 -10.00 -5.18 31.01
C LYS A 9 -10.63 -6.12 29.99
N LEU A 10 -11.09 -7.28 30.45
CA LEU A 10 -11.87 -8.19 29.62
C LEU A 10 -13.35 -7.78 29.68
N ILE A 11 -13.88 -7.29 28.57
CA ILE A 11 -15.27 -6.86 28.41
C ILE A 11 -16.03 -7.89 27.58
N ASP A 12 -17.27 -8.21 27.98
CA ASP A 12 -18.15 -9.09 27.21
C ASP A 12 -18.43 -8.46 25.84
N ILE A 13 -18.25 -9.24 24.78
CA ILE A 13 -18.38 -8.76 23.39
C ILE A 13 -19.79 -8.24 23.08
N ASN A 14 -20.80 -8.79 23.75
CA ASN A 14 -22.21 -8.38 23.59
C ASN A 14 -22.51 -7.01 24.21
N LEU A 15 -21.65 -6.52 25.09
CA LEU A 15 -21.76 -5.18 25.67
C LEU A 15 -21.14 -4.10 24.81
N LEU A 16 -20.35 -4.47 23.80
CA LEU A 16 -19.67 -3.53 22.92
C LEU A 16 -20.64 -2.93 21.89
N VAL A 17 -20.63 -1.61 21.78
CA VAL A 17 -21.52 -0.84 20.91
C VAL A 17 -20.70 -0.29 19.73
N GLU A 18 -21.13 -0.56 18.51
CA GLU A 18 -20.49 0.02 17.32
C GLU A 18 -20.78 1.52 17.24
N ALA A 19 -19.76 2.31 16.87
CA ALA A 19 -19.94 3.74 16.67
C ALA A 19 -20.61 3.99 15.31
N GLU A 20 -21.75 4.69 15.31
CA GLU A 20 -22.56 5.01 14.12
C GLU A 20 -21.74 5.82 13.07
N TYR A 21 -20.79 6.60 13.54
CA TYR A 21 -19.95 7.48 12.70
C TYR A 21 -18.67 6.82 12.18
N ASN A 22 -18.44 5.52 12.42
CA ASN A 22 -17.22 4.87 11.97
C ASN A 22 -17.18 4.72 10.43
N PRO A 23 -16.32 5.46 9.73
CA PRO A 23 -16.33 5.47 8.27
C PRO A 23 -15.53 4.31 7.66
N ARG A 24 -14.78 3.54 8.48
CA ARG A 24 -13.82 2.56 7.98
C ARG A 24 -14.49 1.28 7.56
N GLN A 25 -14.32 0.96 6.28
CA GLN A 25 -14.64 -0.34 5.71
C GLN A 25 -13.36 -1.08 5.34
N ILE A 26 -13.43 -2.39 5.25
CA ILE A 26 -12.31 -3.26 4.85
C ILE A 26 -12.74 -4.18 3.71
N THR A 27 -11.77 -4.61 2.90
CA THR A 27 -11.99 -5.61 1.86
C THR A 27 -12.08 -7.01 2.46
N LYS A 28 -12.51 -8.00 1.66
CA LYS A 28 -12.54 -9.40 2.09
C LYS A 28 -11.15 -9.93 2.42
N GLU A 29 -10.14 -9.50 1.68
CA GLU A 29 -8.74 -9.87 1.91
C GLU A 29 -8.25 -9.32 3.25
N GLN A 30 -8.51 -8.04 3.54
CA GLN A 30 -8.15 -7.43 4.82
C GLN A 30 -8.86 -8.11 6.00
N HIS A 31 -10.13 -8.51 5.80
CA HIS A 31 -10.86 -9.28 6.79
C HIS A 31 -10.18 -10.62 7.08
N ALA A 32 -9.81 -11.37 6.02
CA ALA A 32 -9.10 -12.64 6.15
C ALA A 32 -7.75 -12.48 6.88
N GLN A 33 -6.98 -11.43 6.58
CA GLN A 33 -5.71 -11.13 7.25
C GLN A 33 -5.89 -10.84 8.75
N ILE A 34 -6.93 -10.10 9.14
CA ILE A 34 -7.26 -9.85 10.54
C ILE A 34 -7.64 -11.17 11.24
N THR A 35 -8.41 -12.03 10.56
CA THR A 35 -8.81 -13.34 11.08
C THR A 35 -7.58 -14.20 11.34
N ASP A 36 -6.72 -14.37 10.35
CA ASP A 36 -5.48 -15.15 10.47
C ASP A 36 -4.57 -14.64 11.60
N SER A 37 -4.43 -13.32 11.71
CA SER A 37 -3.65 -12.69 12.78
C SER A 37 -4.23 -13.00 14.17
N ILE A 38 -5.56 -12.91 14.32
CA ILE A 38 -6.23 -13.20 15.62
C ILE A 38 -6.13 -14.69 15.95
N GLU A 39 -6.26 -15.58 14.97
CA GLU A 39 -6.12 -17.02 15.18
C GLU A 39 -4.69 -17.41 15.57
N LYS A 40 -3.67 -16.82 14.95
CA LYS A 40 -2.26 -17.13 15.23
C LYS A 40 -1.75 -16.51 16.53
N PHE A 41 -2.10 -15.28 16.80
CA PHE A 41 -1.48 -14.49 17.88
C PHE A 41 -2.45 -14.07 18.98
N GLY A 42 -3.75 -14.28 18.80
CA GLY A 42 -4.77 -13.75 19.69
C GLY A 42 -4.94 -12.23 19.57
N PHE A 43 -5.56 -11.62 20.58
CA PHE A 43 -5.77 -10.17 20.65
C PHE A 43 -4.54 -9.47 21.22
N VAL A 44 -3.50 -9.28 20.42
CA VAL A 44 -2.28 -8.55 20.82
C VAL A 44 -2.48 -7.04 20.85
N ASP A 45 -3.45 -6.53 20.09
CA ASP A 45 -3.83 -5.11 20.03
C ASP A 45 -5.25 -4.94 20.61
N PRO A 46 -5.40 -4.38 21.83
CA PRO A 46 -6.69 -4.29 22.52
C PRO A 46 -7.69 -3.40 21.79
N ILE A 47 -8.98 -3.63 22.08
CA ILE A 47 -10.07 -2.76 21.63
C ILE A 47 -10.10 -1.50 22.50
N ILE A 48 -10.32 -0.33 21.90
CA ILE A 48 -10.45 0.93 22.64
C ILE A 48 -11.95 1.27 22.76
N VAL A 49 -12.41 1.45 23.99
CA VAL A 49 -13.83 1.71 24.28
C VAL A 49 -14.02 2.94 25.15
N ASN A 50 -15.15 3.59 25.00
CA ASN A 50 -15.54 4.72 25.85
C ASN A 50 -16.30 4.23 27.09
N ILE A 51 -16.01 4.80 28.27
CA ILE A 51 -16.72 4.54 29.51
C ILE A 51 -17.55 5.73 29.97
N ASN A 52 -17.60 6.81 29.21
CA ASN A 52 -18.46 7.95 29.51
C ASN A 52 -19.92 7.50 29.69
N LYS A 53 -20.61 8.07 30.67
CA LYS A 53 -21.99 7.63 31.05
C LYS A 53 -22.95 7.61 29.86
N SER A 54 -22.86 8.57 28.97
CA SER A 54 -23.69 8.68 27.75
C SER A 54 -23.22 7.84 26.58
N ARG A 55 -21.99 7.34 26.65
CA ARG A 55 -21.29 6.64 25.54
C ARG A 55 -20.69 5.30 25.99
N LYS A 56 -21.27 4.69 27.01
CA LYS A 56 -20.72 3.49 27.62
C LYS A 56 -20.55 2.34 26.63
N ASN A 57 -19.35 1.77 26.63
CA ASN A 57 -18.93 0.66 25.77
C ASN A 57 -18.95 0.94 24.26
N VAL A 58 -19.04 2.21 23.83
CA VAL A 58 -18.89 2.56 22.42
C VAL A 58 -17.44 2.31 21.99
N ILE A 59 -17.29 1.58 20.90
CA ILE A 59 -15.99 1.25 20.32
C ILE A 59 -15.40 2.50 19.65
N ILE A 60 -14.21 2.91 20.07
CA ILE A 60 -13.44 4.00 19.47
C ILE A 60 -12.45 3.46 18.43
N GLY A 61 -11.78 2.34 18.75
CA GLY A 61 -10.82 1.69 17.89
C GLY A 61 -10.95 0.18 17.92
N GLY A 62 -10.73 -0.48 16.78
CA GLY A 62 -10.78 -1.93 16.66
C GLY A 62 -12.12 -2.50 16.18
N HIS A 63 -12.99 -1.73 15.55
CA HIS A 63 -14.30 -2.18 15.05
C HIS A 63 -14.22 -3.46 14.22
N GLN A 64 -13.27 -3.57 13.31
CA GLN A 64 -13.13 -4.75 12.45
C GLN A 64 -12.67 -5.98 13.24
N ARG A 65 -11.77 -5.80 14.22
CA ARG A 65 -11.36 -6.87 15.13
C ARG A 65 -12.53 -7.39 15.96
N VAL A 66 -13.46 -6.53 16.39
CA VAL A 66 -14.68 -6.95 17.09
C VAL A 66 -15.59 -7.76 16.18
N LYS A 67 -15.73 -7.41 14.90
CA LYS A 67 -16.51 -8.19 13.92
C LYS A 67 -15.94 -9.59 13.75
N VAL A 68 -14.64 -9.68 13.48
CA VAL A 68 -13.93 -10.97 13.37
C VAL A 68 -14.06 -11.78 14.67
N ALA A 69 -13.93 -11.15 15.83
CA ALA A 69 -14.06 -11.82 17.11
C ALA A 69 -15.47 -12.42 17.33
N LYS A 70 -16.52 -11.73 16.88
CA LYS A 70 -17.90 -12.26 16.90
C LYS A 70 -18.02 -13.52 16.04
N GLU A 71 -17.43 -13.52 14.84
CA GLU A 71 -17.42 -14.67 13.93
C GLU A 71 -16.64 -15.85 14.52
N LEU A 72 -15.49 -15.57 15.16
CA LEU A 72 -14.67 -16.56 15.89
C LEU A 72 -15.26 -16.97 17.25
N LYS A 73 -16.45 -16.47 17.61
CA LYS A 73 -17.21 -16.81 18.84
C LYS A 73 -16.47 -16.47 20.14
N TYR A 74 -15.64 -15.43 20.14
CA TYR A 74 -15.07 -14.91 21.38
C TYR A 74 -16.16 -14.36 22.28
N LYS A 75 -16.06 -14.64 23.58
CA LYS A 75 -17.04 -14.16 24.59
C LYS A 75 -16.61 -12.84 25.21
N LYS A 76 -15.32 -12.64 25.40
CA LYS A 76 -14.75 -11.44 26.02
C LYS A 76 -13.55 -10.97 25.23
N LEU A 77 -13.33 -9.65 25.16
CA LEU A 77 -12.22 -9.04 24.47
C LEU A 77 -11.39 -8.16 25.39
N PRO A 78 -10.07 -8.10 25.21
CA PRO A 78 -9.22 -7.17 25.92
C PRO A 78 -9.53 -5.74 25.45
N CYS A 79 -9.89 -4.87 26.37
CA CYS A 79 -10.29 -3.50 26.07
C CYS A 79 -9.51 -2.51 26.94
N ILE A 80 -9.18 -1.36 26.34
CA ILE A 80 -8.69 -0.16 27.03
C ILE A 80 -9.86 0.79 27.18
N GLU A 81 -10.13 1.20 28.42
CA GLU A 81 -11.22 2.11 28.75
C GLU A 81 -10.76 3.56 28.77
N LEU A 82 -11.48 4.44 28.05
CA LEU A 82 -11.26 5.88 28.05
C LEU A 82 -12.55 6.60 28.38
N ASP A 83 -12.48 7.65 29.20
CA ASP A 83 -13.61 8.53 29.48
C ASP A 83 -13.51 9.79 28.63
N LEU A 84 -14.25 9.82 27.53
CA LEU A 84 -14.20 10.88 26.53
C LEU A 84 -15.60 11.41 26.21
N ASP A 85 -15.70 12.73 26.04
CA ASP A 85 -16.87 13.32 25.40
C ASP A 85 -16.94 12.92 23.91
N LEU A 86 -18.08 13.14 23.27
CA LEU A 86 -18.33 12.74 21.88
C LEU A 86 -17.33 13.37 20.91
N THR A 87 -16.89 14.60 21.14
CA THR A 87 -15.96 15.32 20.26
C THR A 87 -14.59 14.66 20.27
N LYS A 88 -14.06 14.39 21.46
CA LYS A 88 -12.76 13.70 21.63
C LYS A 88 -12.82 12.24 21.19
N GLU A 89 -13.95 11.57 21.40
CA GLU A 89 -14.17 10.21 20.92
C GLU A 89 -14.05 10.14 19.40
N ARG A 90 -14.72 11.05 18.66
CA ARG A 90 -14.65 11.15 17.20
C ARG A 90 -13.24 11.54 16.71
N GLU A 91 -12.62 12.52 17.37
CA GLU A 91 -11.26 12.93 17.07
C GLU A 91 -10.29 11.74 17.19
N LEU A 92 -10.36 11.00 18.29
CA LEU A 92 -9.50 9.86 18.52
C LEU A 92 -9.74 8.75 17.49
N ASN A 93 -10.98 8.45 17.14
CA ASN A 93 -11.30 7.49 16.09
C ASN A 93 -10.63 7.84 14.76
N VAL A 94 -10.69 9.11 14.36
CA VAL A 94 -10.04 9.57 13.12
C VAL A 94 -8.51 9.46 13.21
N ARG A 95 -7.92 9.91 14.34
CA ARG A 95 -6.46 9.88 14.55
C ARG A 95 -5.89 8.47 14.51
N LEU A 96 -6.56 7.50 15.13
CA LEU A 96 -6.17 6.09 15.11
C LEU A 96 -6.17 5.47 13.70
N ASN A 97 -7.00 5.99 12.81
CA ASN A 97 -7.10 5.49 11.44
C ASN A 97 -6.26 6.27 10.43
N LYS A 98 -5.92 7.54 10.73
CA LYS A 98 -5.16 8.42 9.81
C LYS A 98 -3.65 8.32 10.01
N ASN A 99 -3.20 8.19 11.25
CA ASN A 99 -1.79 8.22 11.60
C ASN A 99 -1.18 6.81 11.50
N VAL A 100 -1.21 6.24 10.29
CA VAL A 100 -0.44 5.05 9.94
C VAL A 100 0.89 5.53 9.37
N GLY A 101 2.00 4.94 9.84
CA GLY A 101 3.34 5.22 9.32
C GLY A 101 3.46 4.88 7.84
N GLN A 102 4.61 5.22 7.28
CA GLN A 102 5.01 4.74 5.96
C GLN A 102 6.04 3.62 6.13
N TRP A 103 6.00 2.65 5.23
CA TRP A 103 6.97 1.56 5.21
C TRP A 103 8.26 2.03 4.53
N ASP A 104 9.39 1.68 5.14
CA ASP A 104 10.68 1.71 4.47
C ASP A 104 10.82 0.42 3.66
N TYR A 105 10.57 0.51 2.36
CA TYR A 105 10.55 -0.66 1.48
C TYR A 105 11.95 -1.27 1.27
N ASP A 106 13.01 -0.47 1.41
CA ASP A 106 14.37 -0.99 1.32
C ASP A 106 14.70 -1.87 2.52
N ILE A 107 14.30 -1.44 3.73
CA ILE A 107 14.44 -2.26 4.94
C ILE A 107 13.60 -3.53 4.84
N LEU A 108 12.34 -3.42 4.38
CA LEU A 108 11.47 -4.59 4.21
C LEU A 108 12.09 -5.62 3.27
N ALA A 109 12.53 -5.20 2.08
CA ALA A 109 13.11 -6.08 1.07
C ALA A 109 14.44 -6.72 1.50
N ASN A 110 15.20 -6.06 2.39
CA ASN A 110 16.48 -6.58 2.88
C ASN A 110 16.34 -7.45 4.15
N THR A 111 15.18 -7.43 4.82
CA THR A 111 14.97 -8.10 6.11
C THR A 111 14.08 -9.34 6.02
N TYR A 112 13.10 -9.33 5.11
CA TYR A 112 12.08 -10.37 5.02
C TYR A 112 12.01 -10.95 3.61
N ASP A 113 11.66 -12.24 3.52
CA ASP A 113 11.43 -12.90 2.24
C ASP A 113 10.14 -12.40 1.59
N LEU A 114 10.15 -12.32 0.25
CA LEU A 114 9.02 -11.82 -0.53
C LEU A 114 7.74 -12.60 -0.24
N ASP A 115 7.84 -13.93 -0.22
CA ASP A 115 6.70 -14.82 0.02
C ASP A 115 6.09 -14.59 1.40
N GLU A 116 6.91 -14.28 2.42
CA GLU A 116 6.45 -13.93 3.75
C GLU A 116 5.67 -12.61 3.74
N LEU A 117 6.22 -11.57 3.08
CA LEU A 117 5.57 -10.26 2.98
C LEU A 117 4.22 -10.36 2.26
N LEU A 118 4.14 -11.13 1.17
CA LEU A 118 2.90 -11.38 0.45
C LEU A 118 1.88 -12.12 1.32
N ASN A 119 2.31 -13.14 2.08
CA ASN A 119 1.47 -13.88 3.01
C ASN A 119 0.98 -13.01 4.17
N TRP A 120 1.75 -12.00 4.59
CA TRP A 120 1.35 -11.04 5.63
C TRP A 120 0.48 -9.90 5.10
N GLY A 121 0.20 -9.88 3.80
CA GLY A 121 -0.78 -9.01 3.19
C GLY A 121 -0.27 -7.85 2.40
N PHE A 122 1.03 -7.74 2.19
CA PHE A 122 1.57 -6.81 1.21
C PHE A 122 1.16 -7.24 -0.20
N LYS A 123 1.00 -6.26 -1.08
CA LYS A 123 0.78 -6.50 -2.50
C LYS A 123 2.08 -6.24 -3.26
N GLU A 124 2.29 -6.96 -4.35
CA GLU A 124 3.49 -6.81 -5.19
C GLU A 124 3.76 -5.36 -5.59
N TYR A 125 2.70 -4.63 -6.01
CA TYR A 125 2.82 -3.23 -6.38
C TYR A 125 3.19 -2.29 -5.22
N GLU A 126 2.87 -2.65 -3.97
CA GLU A 126 3.25 -1.88 -2.78
C GLU A 126 4.73 -2.00 -2.49
N LEU A 127 5.29 -3.18 -2.72
CA LEU A 127 6.70 -3.48 -2.49
C LEU A 127 7.61 -2.89 -3.57
N LYS A 128 7.05 -2.27 -4.62
CA LYS A 128 7.80 -1.67 -5.75
C LYS A 128 8.84 -2.62 -6.35
N ILE A 129 8.59 -3.91 -6.26
CA ILE A 129 9.44 -4.90 -6.88
C ILE A 129 9.10 -4.84 -8.36
N ASP A 130 10.06 -4.35 -9.17
CA ASP A 130 10.04 -4.52 -10.61
C ASP A 130 10.23 -6.03 -10.88
N PHE A 131 9.15 -6.79 -10.83
CA PHE A 131 9.19 -8.09 -11.44
C PHE A 131 9.42 -7.87 -12.94
N PRO A 132 10.43 -8.51 -13.52
CA PRO A 132 10.35 -8.73 -14.95
C PRO A 132 9.04 -9.51 -15.14
N GLU A 133 8.04 -8.84 -15.68
CA GLU A 133 6.78 -9.48 -16.05
C GLU A 133 7.09 -10.77 -16.79
N LYS A 134 7.02 -11.90 -16.10
CA LYS A 134 6.77 -13.18 -16.72
C LYS A 134 5.29 -13.25 -17.12
N LEU A 135 4.82 -12.23 -17.77
CA LEU A 135 3.73 -12.38 -18.71
C LEU A 135 4.35 -13.07 -19.89
N ASP A 136 3.98 -14.31 -20.11
CA ASP A 136 4.18 -14.95 -21.38
C ASP A 136 3.31 -14.20 -22.41
N LYS A 137 3.83 -13.03 -22.81
CA LYS A 137 3.21 -12.18 -23.84
C LYS A 137 3.15 -12.90 -25.18
N MET A 138 3.83 -14.04 -25.30
CA MET A 138 3.84 -14.84 -26.51
C MET A 138 2.60 -15.70 -26.66
N ALA A 139 1.94 -16.11 -25.55
CA ALA A 139 0.74 -16.94 -25.63
C ALA A 139 -0.49 -16.21 -26.24
N GLU A 140 -0.55 -14.89 -26.10
CA GLU A 140 -1.62 -14.08 -26.72
C GLU A 140 -1.33 -13.65 -28.17
N TRP A 141 -0.10 -13.91 -28.66
CA TRP A 141 0.38 -13.46 -29.96
C TRP A 141 0.53 -14.60 -30.98
N GLU A 142 0.06 -15.79 -30.67
CA GLU A 142 0.03 -16.90 -31.61
C GLU A 142 -0.84 -16.55 -32.81
N GLY A 143 -0.20 -16.28 -33.95
CA GLY A 143 -0.87 -15.95 -35.21
C GLY A 143 -0.80 -14.50 -35.66
N MET A 144 -0.12 -13.62 -34.92
CA MET A 144 0.15 -12.26 -35.40
C MET A 144 1.46 -12.18 -36.19
N PRO A 145 1.57 -11.29 -37.20
CA PRO A 145 2.79 -11.09 -37.95
C PRO A 145 3.94 -10.68 -37.03
N GLU A 146 5.11 -11.31 -37.14
CA GLU A 146 6.32 -10.91 -36.45
C GLU A 146 6.69 -9.46 -36.82
N PHE A 147 6.60 -8.56 -35.84
CA PHE A 147 7.15 -7.23 -35.94
C PHE A 147 8.55 -7.27 -35.35
N ASP A 148 9.56 -7.18 -36.20
CA ASP A 148 10.95 -7.03 -35.78
C ASP A 148 11.14 -5.59 -35.26
N ASN A 149 10.88 -5.38 -34.01
CA ASN A 149 11.16 -4.12 -33.33
C ASN A 149 12.50 -4.27 -32.60
N GLU A 150 13.44 -3.36 -32.88
CA GLU A 150 14.65 -3.24 -32.05
C GLU A 150 14.26 -3.18 -30.57
N ASP A 151 14.86 -4.04 -29.76
CA ASP A 151 14.67 -4.01 -28.32
C ASP A 151 15.26 -2.71 -27.76
N LEU A 152 14.40 -1.75 -27.46
CA LEU A 152 14.74 -0.46 -26.88
C LEU A 152 14.75 -0.49 -25.35
N THR A 153 14.74 -1.68 -24.74
CA THR A 153 14.79 -1.83 -23.28
C THR A 153 16.18 -1.41 -22.78
N PRO A 154 16.29 -0.42 -21.90
CA PRO A 154 17.60 0.01 -21.41
C PRO A 154 18.20 -1.06 -20.48
N TYR A 155 19.48 -1.36 -20.67
CA TYR A 155 20.22 -2.28 -19.79
C TYR A 155 20.18 -1.84 -18.32
N LYS A 156 20.24 -0.53 -18.06
CA LYS A 156 20.14 0.06 -16.74
C LYS A 156 19.57 1.48 -16.81
N GLN A 157 18.66 1.79 -15.91
CA GLN A 157 18.17 3.15 -15.74
C GLN A 157 18.67 3.72 -14.41
N ILE A 158 19.01 5.01 -14.41
CA ILE A 158 19.31 5.77 -13.20
C ILE A 158 18.48 7.06 -13.22
N ARG A 159 18.03 7.49 -12.06
CA ARG A 159 17.34 8.78 -11.90
C ARG A 159 18.35 9.84 -11.49
N VAL A 160 18.43 10.91 -12.27
CA VAL A 160 19.26 12.08 -11.96
C VAL A 160 18.36 13.22 -11.50
N SER A 161 18.65 13.80 -10.33
CA SER A 161 17.93 14.96 -9.81
C SER A 161 18.81 16.19 -9.85
N PHE A 162 18.23 17.34 -10.25
CA PHE A 162 18.92 18.61 -10.35
C PHE A 162 18.40 19.58 -9.29
N ARG A 163 19.27 20.41 -8.75
CA ARG A 163 18.92 21.41 -7.72
C ARG A 163 18.38 22.71 -8.31
N ASN A 164 18.80 23.02 -9.55
CA ASN A 164 18.47 24.25 -10.25
C ASN A 164 18.68 24.11 -11.78
N ASP A 165 18.32 25.13 -12.53
CA ASP A 165 18.44 25.15 -13.99
C ASP A 165 19.89 25.18 -14.47
N GLU A 166 20.82 25.66 -13.67
CA GLU A 166 22.25 25.70 -14.02
C GLU A 166 22.82 24.27 -14.03
N ASP A 167 22.43 23.44 -13.06
CA ASP A 167 22.82 22.03 -13.00
C ASP A 167 22.25 21.28 -14.22
N ILE A 168 21.02 21.57 -14.67
CA ILE A 168 20.43 20.98 -15.88
C ILE A 168 21.23 21.37 -17.13
N LYS A 169 21.61 22.65 -17.25
CA LYS A 169 22.42 23.15 -18.37
C LYS A 169 23.82 22.51 -18.40
N ALA A 170 24.44 22.38 -17.22
CA ALA A 170 25.75 21.73 -17.09
C ALA A 170 25.68 20.26 -17.51
N PHE A 171 24.68 19.54 -17.02
CA PHE A 171 24.47 18.13 -17.38
C PHE A 171 24.14 17.95 -18.87
N SER A 172 23.29 18.82 -19.43
CA SER A 172 22.95 18.84 -20.86
C SER A 172 24.19 18.97 -21.73
N LYS A 173 25.16 19.83 -21.35
CA LYS A 173 26.47 19.98 -22.03
C LYS A 173 27.33 18.71 -21.89
N LEU A 174 27.34 18.11 -20.69
CA LEU A 174 28.14 16.91 -20.40
C LEU A 174 27.71 15.73 -21.29
N ILE A 175 26.40 15.48 -21.39
CA ILE A 175 25.85 14.38 -22.21
C ILE A 175 25.69 14.75 -23.70
N LYS A 176 25.96 16.00 -24.07
CA LYS A 176 25.78 16.55 -25.45
C LYS A 176 24.35 16.37 -25.97
N GLN A 177 23.36 16.48 -25.13
CA GLN A 177 21.95 16.37 -25.48
C GLN A 177 21.15 17.50 -24.84
N LYS A 178 20.16 18.06 -25.58
CA LYS A 178 19.31 19.13 -25.10
C LYS A 178 18.26 18.54 -24.14
N ILE A 179 18.22 19.07 -22.93
CA ILE A 179 17.19 18.77 -21.92
C ILE A 179 16.23 19.96 -21.84
N THR A 180 14.95 19.68 -21.92
CA THR A 180 13.86 20.63 -21.81
C THR A 180 12.87 20.20 -20.73
N GLU A 181 11.94 21.05 -20.31
CA GLU A 181 10.88 20.71 -19.36
C GLU A 181 10.05 19.47 -19.74
N LYS A 182 9.97 19.17 -21.05
CA LYS A 182 9.23 18.00 -21.59
C LYS A 182 10.09 16.74 -21.69
N THR A 183 11.40 16.82 -21.39
CA THR A 183 12.31 15.66 -21.49
C THR A 183 12.08 14.72 -20.31
N LYS A 184 11.57 13.52 -20.56
CA LYS A 184 11.32 12.49 -19.54
C LYS A 184 12.49 11.54 -19.34
N SER A 185 13.25 11.28 -20.41
CA SER A 185 14.42 10.38 -20.39
C SER A 185 15.44 10.80 -21.44
N VAL A 186 16.70 10.42 -21.24
CA VAL A 186 17.77 10.58 -22.20
C VAL A 186 18.60 9.30 -22.26
N TRP A 187 19.07 8.97 -23.44
CA TRP A 187 19.99 7.85 -23.64
C TRP A 187 21.43 8.33 -23.63
N HIS A 188 22.30 7.59 -22.97
CA HIS A 188 23.73 7.87 -23.02
C HIS A 188 24.51 6.57 -23.29
N PRO A 189 25.28 6.50 -24.40
CA PRO A 189 25.40 7.49 -25.47
C PRO A 189 24.09 7.79 -26.18
N LYS A 190 24.03 8.93 -26.91
CA LYS A 190 22.81 9.33 -27.63
C LYS A 190 22.40 8.25 -28.61
N MET A 191 21.19 7.74 -28.46
CA MET A 191 20.62 6.76 -29.39
C MET A 191 19.79 7.48 -30.45
N GLU A 192 20.00 7.15 -31.72
CA GLU A 192 19.15 7.62 -32.81
C GLU A 192 17.93 6.71 -32.89
N ILE A 193 16.84 7.13 -32.24
CA ILE A 193 15.57 6.46 -32.41
C ILE A 193 15.00 6.92 -33.75
N ASN A 194 14.98 6.05 -34.73
CA ASN A 194 14.26 6.30 -35.97
C ASN A 194 12.77 6.35 -35.63
N PRO A 195 12.12 7.52 -35.80
CA PRO A 195 10.67 7.54 -35.64
C PRO A 195 10.09 6.60 -36.69
N VAL A 196 9.25 5.66 -36.28
CA VAL A 196 8.55 4.73 -37.15
C VAL A 196 7.73 5.57 -38.15
N LYS A 197 8.32 5.90 -39.30
CA LYS A 197 7.61 6.55 -40.39
C LYS A 197 6.67 5.52 -40.96
N HIS A 198 5.38 5.71 -40.75
CA HIS A 198 4.24 5.18 -41.50
C HIS A 198 4.58 3.98 -42.41
N LYS A 199 4.57 2.76 -41.86
CA LYS A 199 4.45 1.57 -42.70
C LYS A 199 3.01 1.53 -43.19
N LYS A 200 2.80 1.80 -44.48
CA LYS A 200 1.53 1.53 -45.15
C LYS A 200 1.38 0.00 -45.23
N TYR A 201 0.27 -0.49 -44.76
CA TYR A 201 -0.21 -1.84 -45.06
C TYR A 201 -0.34 -1.94 -46.59
N SER A 202 0.32 -2.88 -47.18
CA SER A 202 -0.03 -3.38 -48.51
C SER A 202 -0.70 -4.73 -48.29
N ASP A 203 -2.02 -4.79 -48.40
CA ASP A 203 -2.74 -6.04 -48.58
C ASP A 203 -2.23 -6.64 -49.89
N SER A 204 -1.43 -7.69 -49.79
CA SER A 204 -1.19 -8.58 -50.92
C SER A 204 -2.21 -9.68 -50.86
N GLU A 205 -3.37 -9.46 -51.49
CA GLU A 205 -4.23 -10.56 -51.95
C GLU A 205 -3.44 -11.41 -52.94
N SER A 206 -3.29 -12.69 -52.68
CA SER A 206 -3.24 -13.78 -53.64
C SER A 206 -3.51 -15.09 -52.95
#